data_498809499cbf689d8e84deb313b5261a
#
_entry.id   498809499cbf689d8e84deb313b5261a
#
_cell.length_a   1.000
_cell.length_b   1.000
_cell.length_c   1.000
_cell.angle_alpha   90.00
_cell.angle_beta   90.00
_cell.angle_gamma   90.00
#
_symmetry.space_group_name_H-M   'P 1'
#
loop_
_entity.id
_entity.type
_entity.pdbx_description
1 polymer ?
#
loop_
_entity_poly.entity_id
_entity_poly.type
_entity_poly.pdbx_seq_one_letter_code
_entity_poly.pdbx_strand_id
1 'polypeptide(L)'
;MEKEHPDMTIKRQCELLSISRSGFYYQPKEVDEYVITIKNEIDKIHTKYPFYGYRRVTKLLNRKGYRVNQKRIRRYMREMRIMVIYPKKNLSKRNLKDRTYPYLLRDYTVTENNEVWGIDITYIPMPKGSMYLCAMIDWHARKSIARTLSNTLGTEFVIRTLNKAFREHGIPKIINSDQGSQFTSNEYIALLKEKGIKISMDGKGRATDNAITERFFRNLKQECLYLYDYESVSEVKVLIDNYINFYNSERLHQSLDYFTPDEIYASEAV
;
A
#
# COMPACT_ATOMS: atom_id res chain seq x y z
N MET A 1 44.78 -15.19 -23.77
CA MET A 1 44.95 -16.65 -23.96
C MET A 1 44.88 -16.94 -25.45
N GLU A 2 45.82 -17.70 -25.95
CA GLU A 2 45.91 -18.03 -27.37
C GLU A 2 45.44 -19.46 -27.59
N LYS A 3 44.55 -19.66 -28.59
CA LYS A 3 44.05 -21.00 -28.94
C LYS A 3 45.12 -21.92 -29.52
N GLU A 4 46.10 -21.35 -30.23
CA GLU A 4 47.17 -22.07 -30.96
C GLU A 4 48.54 -21.66 -30.42
N HIS A 5 48.73 -21.70 -29.08
CA HIS A 5 50.04 -21.44 -28.51
C HIS A 5 50.98 -22.64 -28.74
N PRO A 6 52.22 -22.44 -29.27
CA PRO A 6 53.08 -23.53 -29.67
C PRO A 6 53.50 -24.48 -28.54
N ASP A 7 53.66 -23.94 -27.31
CA ASP A 7 54.22 -24.70 -26.18
C ASP A 7 53.25 -24.94 -25.02
N MET A 8 52.01 -24.41 -25.08
CA MET A 8 51.08 -24.51 -23.96
C MET A 8 49.65 -24.81 -24.37
N THR A 9 49.10 -25.87 -23.81
CA THR A 9 47.68 -26.18 -23.99
C THR A 9 46.77 -25.15 -23.28
N ILE A 10 45.55 -24.95 -23.78
CA ILE A 10 44.55 -24.06 -23.18
C ILE A 10 44.32 -24.41 -21.70
N LYS A 11 44.36 -25.71 -21.35
CA LYS A 11 44.25 -26.15 -19.95
C LYS A 11 45.37 -25.54 -19.10
N ARG A 12 46.61 -25.62 -19.56
CA ARG A 12 47.77 -25.08 -18.83
C ARG A 12 47.77 -23.57 -18.73
N GLN A 13 47.31 -22.87 -19.78
CA GLN A 13 47.13 -21.40 -19.75
C GLN A 13 46.04 -21.00 -18.73
N CYS A 14 44.92 -21.74 -18.65
CA CYS A 14 43.88 -21.50 -17.66
C CYS A 14 44.37 -21.68 -16.21
N GLU A 15 45.16 -22.74 -15.97
CA GLU A 15 45.75 -23.01 -14.65
C GLU A 15 46.71 -21.88 -14.23
N LEU A 16 47.59 -21.43 -15.10
CA LEU A 16 48.52 -20.33 -14.81
C LEU A 16 47.82 -19.00 -14.54
N LEU A 17 46.73 -18.75 -15.22
CA LEU A 17 45.95 -17.51 -15.06
C LEU A 17 44.86 -17.62 -13.96
N SER A 18 44.76 -18.77 -13.30
CA SER A 18 43.71 -19.03 -12.28
C SER A 18 42.28 -18.77 -12.77
N ILE A 19 41.98 -19.04 -14.04
CA ILE A 19 40.66 -18.89 -14.65
C ILE A 19 40.05 -20.23 -15.03
N SER A 20 38.71 -20.29 -14.97
CA SER A 20 37.99 -21.51 -15.37
C SER A 20 38.07 -21.73 -16.87
N ARG A 21 38.40 -22.96 -17.29
CA ARG A 21 38.40 -23.38 -18.71
C ARG A 21 37.02 -23.16 -19.37
N SER A 22 35.91 -23.34 -18.61
CA SER A 22 34.55 -23.09 -19.11
C SER A 22 34.33 -21.61 -19.41
N GLY A 23 34.96 -20.68 -18.66
CA GLY A 23 34.89 -19.24 -18.93
C GLY A 23 35.56 -18.84 -20.25
N PHE A 24 36.64 -19.56 -20.64
CA PHE A 24 37.33 -19.33 -21.91
C PHE A 24 36.47 -19.70 -23.13
N TYR A 25 35.70 -20.76 -23.05
CA TYR A 25 34.81 -21.20 -24.13
C TYR A 25 33.42 -20.61 -24.04
N TYR A 26 33.13 -19.80 -23.01
CA TYR A 26 31.83 -19.18 -22.87
C TYR A 26 31.59 -18.12 -23.95
N GLN A 27 30.62 -18.37 -24.79
CA GLN A 27 30.07 -17.39 -25.71
C GLN A 27 28.82 -16.79 -25.09
N PRO A 28 28.76 -15.45 -24.90
CA PRO A 28 27.54 -14.78 -24.41
C PRO A 28 26.39 -15.11 -25.36
N LYS A 29 25.31 -15.63 -24.80
CA LYS A 29 24.08 -15.83 -25.57
C LYS A 29 23.46 -14.47 -25.87
N GLU A 30 23.08 -14.26 -27.10
CA GLU A 30 22.33 -13.04 -27.49
C GLU A 30 21.08 -12.87 -26.60
N VAL A 31 20.83 -11.63 -26.18
CA VAL A 31 19.68 -11.33 -25.33
C VAL A 31 18.43 -11.37 -26.19
N ASP A 32 17.50 -12.25 -25.86
CA ASP A 32 16.20 -12.37 -26.52
C ASP A 32 15.47 -11.02 -26.50
N GLU A 33 15.00 -10.56 -27.66
CA GLU A 33 14.23 -9.31 -27.82
C GLU A 33 13.02 -9.25 -26.88
N TYR A 34 12.38 -10.41 -26.62
CA TYR A 34 11.30 -10.51 -25.67
C TYR A 34 11.75 -10.16 -24.24
N VAL A 35 12.95 -10.54 -23.83
CA VAL A 35 13.53 -10.17 -22.54
C VAL A 35 13.73 -8.67 -22.42
N ILE A 36 14.24 -8.04 -23.50
CA ILE A 36 14.43 -6.59 -23.57
C ILE A 36 13.08 -5.87 -23.44
N THR A 37 12.08 -6.32 -24.19
CA THR A 37 10.71 -5.78 -24.14
C THR A 37 10.12 -5.85 -22.72
N ILE A 38 10.24 -7.00 -22.06
CA ILE A 38 9.75 -7.15 -20.67
C ILE A 38 10.51 -6.25 -19.70
N LYS A 39 11.83 -6.13 -19.83
CA LYS A 39 12.63 -5.22 -18.98
C LYS A 39 12.23 -3.76 -19.19
N ASN A 40 12.01 -3.34 -20.40
CA ASN A 40 11.53 -1.98 -20.71
C ASN A 40 10.14 -1.70 -20.12
N GLU A 41 9.22 -2.68 -20.18
CA GLU A 41 7.91 -2.55 -19.54
C GLU A 41 8.01 -2.53 -18.00
N ILE A 42 8.92 -3.30 -17.40
CA ILE A 42 9.22 -3.23 -15.96
C ILE A 42 9.70 -1.83 -15.59
N ASP A 43 10.60 -1.25 -16.38
CA ASP A 43 11.13 0.11 -16.14
C ASP A 43 10.03 1.17 -16.21
N LYS A 44 9.18 1.14 -17.25
CA LYS A 44 8.01 2.04 -17.36
C LYS A 44 7.07 1.91 -16.16
N ILE A 45 6.80 0.68 -15.71
CA ILE A 45 5.96 0.42 -14.54
C ILE A 45 6.63 0.96 -13.29
N HIS A 46 7.93 0.76 -13.12
CA HIS A 46 8.66 1.23 -11.95
C HIS A 46 8.75 2.75 -11.91
N THR A 47 8.98 3.41 -13.04
CA THR A 47 8.97 4.87 -13.15
C THR A 47 7.61 5.44 -12.74
N LYS A 48 6.51 4.83 -13.18
CA LYS A 48 5.17 5.28 -12.82
C LYS A 48 4.78 4.89 -11.39
N TYR A 49 5.21 3.70 -10.92
CA TYR A 49 4.82 3.12 -9.62
C TYR A 49 6.05 2.55 -8.87
N PRO A 50 6.95 3.38 -8.32
CA PRO A 50 8.21 2.93 -7.72
C PRO A 50 8.03 2.08 -6.46
N PHE A 51 6.81 2.03 -5.91
CA PHE A 51 6.39 1.22 -4.78
C PHE A 51 5.82 -0.17 -5.18
N TYR A 52 5.75 -0.50 -6.49
CA TYR A 52 5.29 -1.82 -6.94
C TYR A 52 6.42 -2.85 -6.84
N GLY A 53 6.21 -3.86 -5.96
CA GLY A 53 7.07 -5.03 -5.90
C GLY A 53 6.79 -6.01 -7.05
N TYR A 54 7.69 -6.98 -7.23
CA TYR A 54 7.66 -7.96 -8.33
C TYR A 54 6.28 -8.66 -8.49
N ARG A 55 5.52 -8.88 -7.41
CA ARG A 55 4.20 -9.52 -7.47
C ARG A 55 3.18 -8.66 -8.22
N ARG A 56 3.08 -7.36 -7.89
CA ARG A 56 2.20 -6.40 -8.57
C ARG A 56 2.65 -6.16 -10.01
N VAL A 57 3.96 -5.99 -10.23
CA VAL A 57 4.53 -5.84 -11.58
C VAL A 57 4.16 -7.06 -12.44
N THR A 58 4.29 -8.28 -11.91
CA THR A 58 3.90 -9.52 -12.64
C THR A 58 2.41 -9.50 -13.03
N LYS A 59 1.53 -9.15 -12.09
CA LYS A 59 0.09 -9.12 -12.38
C LYS A 59 -0.26 -8.05 -13.40
N LEU A 60 0.35 -6.87 -13.31
CA LEU A 60 0.12 -5.80 -14.27
C LEU A 60 0.61 -6.17 -15.68
N LEU A 61 1.78 -6.80 -15.79
CA LEU A 61 2.28 -7.31 -17.08
C LEU A 61 1.36 -8.37 -17.67
N ASN A 62 0.85 -9.30 -16.84
CA ASN A 62 -0.09 -10.30 -17.31
C ASN A 62 -1.43 -9.69 -17.77
N ARG A 63 -1.93 -8.65 -17.10
CA ARG A 63 -3.10 -7.86 -17.55
C ARG A 63 -2.86 -7.15 -18.89
N LYS A 64 -1.60 -6.76 -19.18
CA LYS A 64 -1.19 -6.21 -20.47
C LYS A 64 -0.98 -7.29 -21.57
N GLY A 65 -1.24 -8.56 -21.28
CA GLY A 65 -1.10 -9.67 -22.21
C GLY A 65 0.27 -10.36 -22.24
N TYR A 66 1.23 -9.94 -21.43
CA TYR A 66 2.53 -10.62 -21.33
C TYR A 66 2.41 -11.89 -20.47
N ARG A 67 2.90 -13.04 -20.97
CA ARG A 67 2.92 -14.31 -20.20
C ARG A 67 4.20 -14.41 -19.38
N VAL A 68 4.18 -13.88 -18.15
CA VAL A 68 5.34 -13.87 -17.25
C VAL A 68 5.00 -14.42 -15.87
N ASN A 69 5.98 -15.06 -15.21
CA ASN A 69 5.85 -15.54 -13.86
C ASN A 69 6.64 -14.68 -12.86
N GLN A 70 6.27 -14.78 -11.58
CA GLN A 70 6.88 -13.98 -10.50
C GLN A 70 8.39 -14.21 -10.35
N LYS A 71 8.89 -15.45 -10.53
CA LYS A 71 10.31 -15.78 -10.42
C LYS A 71 11.13 -15.05 -11.48
N ARG A 72 10.63 -14.99 -12.72
CA ARG A 72 11.26 -14.28 -13.85
C ARG A 72 11.30 -12.78 -13.60
N ILE A 73 10.18 -12.16 -13.20
CA ILE A 73 10.12 -10.72 -12.93
C ILE A 73 11.02 -10.34 -11.76
N ARG A 74 11.02 -11.11 -10.67
CA ARG A 74 11.91 -10.87 -9.51
C ARG A 74 13.39 -10.90 -9.94
N ARG A 75 13.79 -11.83 -10.82
CA ARG A 75 15.15 -11.90 -11.37
C ARG A 75 15.46 -10.67 -12.20
N TYR A 76 14.58 -10.26 -13.13
CA TYR A 76 14.78 -9.09 -13.97
C TYR A 76 14.89 -7.79 -13.16
N MET A 77 14.03 -7.57 -12.19
CA MET A 77 14.13 -6.40 -11.30
C MET A 77 15.46 -6.37 -10.55
N ARG A 78 15.99 -7.54 -10.12
CA ARG A 78 17.31 -7.63 -9.49
C ARG A 78 18.45 -7.33 -10.47
N GLU A 79 18.40 -7.86 -11.67
CA GLU A 79 19.38 -7.60 -12.75
C GLU A 79 19.42 -6.10 -13.11
N MET A 80 18.26 -5.46 -13.14
CA MET A 80 18.09 -4.01 -13.38
C MET A 80 18.40 -3.14 -12.15
N ARG A 81 18.76 -3.75 -11.00
CA ARG A 81 18.96 -3.08 -9.71
C ARG A 81 17.77 -2.23 -9.26
N ILE A 82 16.56 -2.60 -9.67
CA ILE A 82 15.33 -1.95 -9.26
C ILE A 82 14.99 -2.34 -7.83
N MET A 83 14.94 -1.34 -6.93
CA MET A 83 14.54 -1.49 -5.54
C MET A 83 13.21 -0.78 -5.29
N VAL A 84 12.31 -1.47 -4.58
CA VAL A 84 11.02 -0.89 -4.18
C VAL A 84 11.24 0.07 -3.03
N ILE A 85 10.61 1.24 -3.08
CA ILE A 85 10.72 2.26 -2.03
C ILE A 85 9.85 1.86 -0.82
N TYR A 86 10.49 1.67 0.34
CA TYR A 86 9.84 1.39 1.63
C TYR A 86 10.36 2.29 2.73
N PRO A 87 9.53 2.83 3.63
CA PRO A 87 10.00 3.61 4.77
C PRO A 87 10.57 2.73 5.88
N LYS A 88 11.38 3.34 6.72
CA LYS A 88 11.93 2.71 7.94
C LYS A 88 10.86 2.61 9.03
N LYS A 89 11.02 1.65 9.97
CA LYS A 89 10.11 1.46 11.12
C LYS A 89 10.09 2.69 12.04
N ASN A 90 8.89 3.12 12.45
CA ASN A 90 8.71 4.20 13.44
C ASN A 90 8.59 3.62 14.87
N LEU A 91 9.21 4.27 15.88
CA LEU A 91 9.39 3.74 17.24
C LEU A 91 8.67 4.55 18.35
N SER A 92 7.69 5.39 18.02
CA SER A 92 6.97 6.22 19.01
C SER A 92 5.96 5.42 19.86
N LYS A 93 5.97 5.60 21.20
CA LYS A 93 5.08 4.95 22.17
C LYS A 93 3.96 5.89 22.65
N ARG A 94 2.75 5.36 22.85
CA ARG A 94 1.55 6.08 23.34
C ARG A 94 1.32 5.94 24.87
N ASN A 95 0.60 6.93 25.45
CA ASN A 95 0.11 6.94 26.84
C ASN A 95 -1.42 6.81 26.87
N LEU A 96 -2.00 6.00 27.80
CA LEU A 96 -3.41 5.58 27.77
C LEU A 96 -4.09 5.74 29.13
N LYS A 97 -5.08 6.63 29.21
CA LYS A 97 -6.09 6.67 30.29
C LYS A 97 -7.38 7.25 29.74
N ASP A 98 -8.24 6.47 29.06
CA ASP A 98 -9.61 6.91 28.75
C ASP A 98 -10.57 5.76 28.43
N ARG A 99 -11.91 6.06 28.47
CA ARG A 99 -13.04 5.12 28.29
C ARG A 99 -12.90 4.32 27.01
N THR A 100 -12.94 2.99 27.15
CA THR A 100 -12.75 2.08 26.03
C THR A 100 -14.00 1.25 25.78
N TYR A 101 -14.38 1.13 24.52
CA TYR A 101 -15.32 0.13 24.05
C TYR A 101 -14.58 -1.17 23.75
N PRO A 102 -15.27 -2.35 23.88
CA PRO A 102 -14.64 -3.62 23.59
C PRO A 102 -14.28 -3.74 22.09
N TYR A 103 -13.20 -4.49 21.82
CA TYR A 103 -12.88 -4.89 20.45
C TYR A 103 -13.81 -6.05 20.03
N LEU A 104 -14.62 -5.80 19.00
CA LEU A 104 -15.67 -6.73 18.57
C LEU A 104 -15.24 -7.67 17.43
N LEU A 105 -14.04 -7.45 16.86
CA LEU A 105 -13.64 -8.06 15.58
C LEU A 105 -12.61 -9.18 15.70
N ARG A 106 -12.39 -9.75 16.90
CA ARG A 106 -11.34 -10.76 17.14
C ARG A 106 -11.53 -12.01 16.29
N ASP A 107 -12.74 -12.56 16.31
CA ASP A 107 -13.10 -13.79 15.58
C ASP A 107 -14.19 -13.50 14.54
N TYR A 108 -14.21 -12.25 14.07
CA TYR A 108 -15.20 -11.77 13.14
C TYR A 108 -14.65 -11.78 11.72
N THR A 109 -15.31 -12.52 10.83
CA THR A 109 -14.99 -12.53 9.41
C THR A 109 -15.90 -11.54 8.69
N VAL A 110 -15.32 -10.53 8.07
CA VAL A 110 -16.05 -9.56 7.24
C VAL A 110 -16.32 -10.20 5.89
N THR A 111 -17.59 -10.31 5.53
CA THR A 111 -18.04 -11.02 4.32
C THR A 111 -18.71 -10.13 3.29
N GLU A 112 -19.16 -8.95 3.69
CA GLU A 112 -19.94 -8.03 2.85
C GLU A 112 -19.40 -6.61 2.92
N ASN A 113 -19.63 -5.82 1.87
CA ASN A 113 -19.40 -4.38 1.87
C ASN A 113 -20.27 -3.68 2.92
N ASN A 114 -19.75 -2.63 3.51
CA ASN A 114 -20.43 -1.83 4.54
C ASN A 114 -20.76 -2.60 5.83
N GLU A 115 -20.14 -3.74 6.06
CA GLU A 115 -20.29 -4.48 7.30
C GLU A 115 -19.42 -3.88 8.41
N VAL A 116 -18.13 -3.66 8.13
CA VAL A 116 -17.17 -3.06 9.05
C VAL A 116 -16.41 -1.95 8.36
N TRP A 117 -16.46 -0.75 8.94
CA TRP A 117 -15.61 0.36 8.53
C TRP A 117 -14.55 0.65 9.59
N GLY A 118 -13.30 0.80 9.15
CA GLY A 118 -12.23 1.34 9.98
C GLY A 118 -12.10 2.84 9.80
N ILE A 119 -11.97 3.57 10.89
CA ILE A 119 -11.67 5.00 10.88
C ILE A 119 -10.40 5.27 11.68
N ASP A 120 -9.55 6.15 11.18
CA ASP A 120 -8.34 6.57 11.88
C ASP A 120 -7.86 7.94 11.36
N ILE A 121 -6.92 8.55 12.10
CA ILE A 121 -6.35 9.86 11.79
C ILE A 121 -4.85 9.73 11.59
N THR A 122 -4.34 10.36 10.53
CA THR A 122 -2.90 10.42 10.31
C THR A 122 -2.40 11.86 10.21
N TYR A 123 -1.13 12.08 10.61
CA TYR A 123 -0.44 13.34 10.48
C TYR A 123 0.20 13.43 9.10
N ILE A 124 0.10 14.62 8.50
CA ILE A 124 0.77 15.00 7.27
C ILE A 124 1.69 16.17 7.61
N PRO A 125 3.03 15.96 7.61
CA PRO A 125 3.96 17.04 7.86
C PRO A 125 3.87 18.08 6.76
N MET A 126 3.93 19.35 7.14
CA MET A 126 3.96 20.49 6.22
C MET A 126 5.22 21.30 6.51
N PRO A 127 5.71 22.15 5.60
CA PRO A 127 6.85 23.05 5.86
C PRO A 127 6.65 23.92 7.09
N LYS A 128 5.38 24.29 7.39
CA LYS A 128 5.00 25.05 8.60
C LYS A 128 3.90 24.29 9.35
N GLY A 129 4.31 23.34 10.25
CA GLY A 129 3.39 22.60 11.10
C GLY A 129 2.91 21.27 10.53
N SER A 130 1.64 20.92 10.75
CA SER A 130 1.07 19.63 10.30
C SER A 130 -0.39 19.79 9.92
N MET A 131 -0.81 19.00 8.94
CA MET A 131 -2.22 18.73 8.64
C MET A 131 -2.63 17.37 9.20
N TYR A 132 -3.91 17.15 9.35
CA TYR A 132 -4.52 15.92 9.84
C TYR A 132 -5.46 15.38 8.78
N LEU A 133 -5.30 14.12 8.44
CA LEU A 133 -6.20 13.41 7.54
C LEU A 133 -6.97 12.36 8.34
N CYS A 134 -8.29 12.51 8.43
CA CYS A 134 -9.20 11.45 8.85
C CYS A 134 -9.65 10.70 7.61
N ALA A 135 -9.57 9.38 7.61
CA ALA A 135 -10.06 8.54 6.52
C ALA A 135 -10.82 7.33 7.05
N MET A 136 -11.78 6.88 6.25
CA MET A 136 -12.58 5.70 6.50
C MET A 136 -12.38 4.68 5.40
N ILE A 137 -12.21 3.42 5.81
CA ILE A 137 -11.92 2.29 4.93
C ILE A 137 -12.96 1.20 5.17
N ASP A 138 -13.62 0.76 4.12
CA ASP A 138 -14.39 -0.48 4.14
C ASP A 138 -13.45 -1.67 4.29
N TRP A 139 -13.71 -2.54 5.26
CA TRP A 139 -12.79 -3.64 5.55
C TRP A 139 -12.95 -4.83 4.62
N HIS A 140 -14.09 -4.99 3.96
CA HIS A 140 -14.28 -6.03 2.95
C HIS A 140 -13.56 -5.65 1.66
N ALA A 141 -14.00 -4.61 0.99
CA ALA A 141 -13.46 -4.17 -0.29
C ALA A 141 -12.11 -3.44 -0.18
N ARG A 142 -11.62 -3.10 1.03
CA ARG A 142 -10.43 -2.26 1.26
C ARG A 142 -10.56 -0.85 0.65
N LYS A 143 -11.77 -0.43 0.31
CA LYS A 143 -12.06 0.83 -0.35
C LYS A 143 -11.97 1.99 0.63
N SER A 144 -11.29 3.08 0.24
CA SER A 144 -11.37 4.35 0.95
C SER A 144 -12.69 5.04 0.60
N ILE A 145 -13.63 5.05 1.56
CA ILE A 145 -15.01 5.50 1.37
C ILE A 145 -15.22 6.97 1.70
N ALA A 146 -14.47 7.51 2.67
CA ALA A 146 -14.55 8.94 2.99
C ALA A 146 -13.24 9.45 3.56
N ARG A 147 -13.00 10.75 3.38
CA ARG A 147 -11.84 11.46 3.93
C ARG A 147 -12.14 12.92 4.21
N THR A 148 -11.45 13.48 5.19
CA THR A 148 -11.44 14.92 5.49
C THR A 148 -10.05 15.35 5.93
N LEU A 149 -9.55 16.42 5.33
CA LEU A 149 -8.30 17.09 5.71
C LEU A 149 -8.61 18.26 6.63
N SER A 150 -7.83 18.44 7.70
CA SER A 150 -7.99 19.54 8.67
C SER A 150 -6.63 20.03 9.15
N ASN A 151 -6.56 21.30 9.53
CA ASN A 151 -5.43 21.90 10.24
C ASN A 151 -5.57 21.82 11.77
N THR A 152 -6.69 21.30 12.27
CA THR A 152 -6.96 21.10 13.69
C THR A 152 -7.29 19.65 13.99
N LEU A 153 -6.85 19.15 15.15
CA LEU A 153 -7.10 17.78 15.61
C LEU A 153 -8.34 17.71 16.54
N GLY A 154 -9.42 18.38 16.16
CA GLY A 154 -10.71 18.37 16.89
C GLY A 154 -11.60 17.19 16.50
N THR A 155 -12.72 16.99 17.22
CA THR A 155 -13.72 15.95 16.90
C THR A 155 -14.53 16.30 15.63
N GLU A 156 -14.71 17.59 15.36
CA GLU A 156 -15.57 18.08 14.28
C GLU A 156 -15.22 17.52 12.89
N PHE A 157 -13.92 17.46 12.54
CA PHE A 157 -13.53 16.93 11.22
C PHE A 157 -13.74 15.41 11.11
N VAL A 158 -13.70 14.68 12.23
CA VAL A 158 -14.08 13.26 12.30
C VAL A 158 -15.58 13.10 12.04
N ILE A 159 -16.41 13.91 12.68
CA ILE A 159 -17.88 13.94 12.47
C ILE A 159 -18.21 14.28 11.01
N ARG A 160 -17.50 15.24 10.39
CA ARG A 160 -17.67 15.55 8.96
C ARG A 160 -17.34 14.34 8.07
N THR A 161 -16.28 13.60 8.41
CA THR A 161 -15.89 12.39 7.66
C THR A 161 -16.98 11.31 7.77
N LEU A 162 -17.51 11.07 8.97
CA LEU A 162 -18.62 10.13 9.20
C LEU A 162 -19.87 10.53 8.40
N ASN A 163 -20.32 11.77 8.51
CA ASN A 163 -21.52 12.24 7.82
C ASN A 163 -21.37 12.17 6.29
N LYS A 164 -20.16 12.39 5.76
CA LYS A 164 -19.86 12.19 4.34
C LYS A 164 -20.02 10.73 3.96
N ALA A 165 -19.39 9.81 4.72
CA ALA A 165 -19.48 8.38 4.46
C ALA A 165 -20.92 7.87 4.53
N PHE A 166 -21.69 8.28 5.56
CA PHE A 166 -23.07 7.86 5.72
C PHE A 166 -23.98 8.32 4.58
N ARG A 167 -23.75 9.51 4.05
CA ARG A 167 -24.52 10.04 2.91
C ARG A 167 -24.21 9.30 1.61
N GLU A 168 -22.95 8.92 1.39
CA GLU A 168 -22.47 8.38 0.11
C GLU A 168 -22.54 6.85 0.06
N HIS A 169 -22.44 6.17 1.21
CA HIS A 169 -22.30 4.70 1.29
C HIS A 169 -23.30 4.03 2.24
N GLY A 170 -24.19 4.77 2.90
CA GLY A 170 -25.13 4.23 3.88
C GLY A 170 -24.52 4.05 5.28
N ILE A 171 -25.12 3.20 6.10
CA ILE A 171 -24.77 3.00 7.51
C ILE A 171 -24.15 1.60 7.69
N PRO A 172 -22.93 1.50 8.25
CA PRO A 172 -22.28 0.20 8.47
C PRO A 172 -22.84 -0.47 9.74
N LYS A 173 -22.61 -1.78 9.85
CA LYS A 173 -22.96 -2.53 11.08
C LYS A 173 -22.02 -2.17 12.24
N ILE A 174 -20.72 -2.03 11.97
CA ILE A 174 -19.67 -1.79 12.97
C ILE A 174 -18.72 -0.70 12.48
N ILE A 175 -18.31 0.20 13.38
CA ILE A 175 -17.15 1.09 13.14
C ILE A 175 -16.05 0.74 14.13
N ASN A 176 -14.84 0.49 13.61
CA ASN A 176 -13.63 0.26 14.41
C ASN A 176 -12.72 1.49 14.37
N SER A 177 -12.24 1.91 15.53
CA SER A 177 -11.32 3.03 15.69
C SER A 177 -10.25 2.73 16.74
N ASP A 178 -9.23 3.57 16.82
CA ASP A 178 -8.33 3.58 17.97
C ASP A 178 -9.01 4.25 19.19
N GLN A 179 -8.28 4.30 20.32
CA GLN A 179 -8.73 4.94 21.56
C GLN A 179 -8.33 6.42 21.65
N GLY A 180 -8.19 7.11 20.51
CA GLY A 180 -7.89 8.53 20.46
C GLY A 180 -9.00 9.40 21.09
N SER A 181 -8.64 10.58 21.60
CA SER A 181 -9.59 11.50 22.24
C SER A 181 -10.77 11.89 21.34
N GLN A 182 -10.57 11.93 20.03
CA GLN A 182 -11.61 12.22 19.05
C GLN A 182 -12.66 11.11 18.99
N PHE A 183 -12.22 9.84 19.07
CA PHE A 183 -13.08 8.64 19.00
C PHE A 183 -13.71 8.27 20.33
N THR A 184 -13.21 8.83 21.45
CA THR A 184 -13.81 8.66 22.79
C THR A 184 -14.67 9.87 23.18
N SER A 185 -14.81 10.87 22.32
CA SER A 185 -15.64 12.05 22.57
C SER A 185 -17.13 11.70 22.66
N ASN A 186 -17.86 12.47 23.46
CA ASN A 186 -19.31 12.27 23.61
C ASN A 186 -20.07 12.45 22.29
N GLU A 187 -19.64 13.39 21.46
CA GLU A 187 -20.24 13.71 20.15
C GLU A 187 -20.09 12.54 19.17
N TYR A 188 -18.89 11.97 19.07
CA TYR A 188 -18.64 10.80 18.24
C TYR A 188 -19.48 9.59 18.67
N ILE A 189 -19.45 9.29 19.96
CA ILE A 189 -20.18 8.13 20.53
C ILE A 189 -21.70 8.34 20.39
N ALA A 190 -22.21 9.56 20.63
CA ALA A 190 -23.63 9.85 20.50
C ALA A 190 -24.11 9.68 19.05
N LEU A 191 -23.35 10.17 18.07
CA LEU A 191 -23.66 10.01 16.64
C LEU A 191 -23.74 8.55 16.22
N LEU A 192 -22.76 7.73 16.63
CA LEU A 192 -22.76 6.29 16.27
C LEU A 192 -23.94 5.54 16.92
N LYS A 193 -24.26 5.85 18.18
CA LYS A 193 -25.42 5.27 18.88
C LYS A 193 -26.75 5.69 18.25
N GLU A 194 -26.89 6.96 17.87
CA GLU A 194 -28.08 7.47 17.15
C GLU A 194 -28.33 6.69 15.86
N LYS A 195 -27.27 6.35 15.14
CA LYS A 195 -27.34 5.58 13.90
C LYS A 195 -27.44 4.06 14.11
N GLY A 196 -27.46 3.58 15.34
CA GLY A 196 -27.51 2.14 15.65
C GLY A 196 -26.22 1.37 15.34
N ILE A 197 -25.10 2.06 15.19
CA ILE A 197 -23.80 1.46 14.81
C ILE A 197 -23.14 0.87 16.06
N LYS A 198 -22.62 -0.36 15.94
CA LYS A 198 -21.80 -0.98 16.99
C LYS A 198 -20.41 -0.35 17.00
N ILE A 199 -19.95 0.07 18.17
CA ILE A 199 -18.64 0.69 18.38
C ILE A 199 -17.64 -0.38 18.76
N SER A 200 -16.58 -0.53 17.98
CA SER A 200 -15.42 -1.37 18.26
C SER A 200 -14.19 -0.47 18.44
N MET A 201 -13.36 -0.77 19.43
CA MET A 201 -12.10 -0.05 19.65
C MET A 201 -10.94 -1.02 19.82
N ASP A 202 -9.80 -0.67 19.25
CA ASP A 202 -8.58 -1.46 19.31
C ASP A 202 -8.19 -1.77 20.76
N GLY A 203 -7.79 -3.01 21.01
CA GLY A 203 -7.30 -3.42 22.32
C GLY A 203 -5.94 -2.80 22.64
N LYS A 204 -5.72 -2.52 23.93
CA LYS A 204 -4.45 -1.95 24.42
C LYS A 204 -3.25 -2.83 24.03
N GLY A 205 -2.33 -2.27 23.22
CA GLY A 205 -1.08 -2.96 22.85
C GLY A 205 -1.23 -4.00 21.73
N ARG A 206 -2.35 -4.04 21.01
CA ARG A 206 -2.60 -4.96 19.89
C ARG A 206 -2.53 -4.22 18.54
N ALA A 207 -1.38 -4.26 17.93
CA ALA A 207 -1.13 -3.64 16.63
C ALA A 207 -1.88 -4.30 15.43
N THR A 208 -2.58 -5.42 15.69
CA THR A 208 -3.32 -6.15 14.65
C THR A 208 -4.77 -5.73 14.53
N ASP A 209 -5.31 -5.08 15.55
CA ASP A 209 -6.75 -4.81 15.67
C ASP A 209 -7.26 -3.76 14.65
N ASN A 210 -6.35 -2.90 14.10
CA ASN A 210 -6.68 -1.95 13.03
C ASN A 210 -5.72 -2.04 11.83
N ALA A 211 -5.17 -3.23 11.63
CA ALA A 211 -4.12 -3.45 10.61
C ALA A 211 -4.53 -3.01 9.20
N ILE A 212 -5.82 -3.06 8.85
CA ILE A 212 -6.33 -2.68 7.53
C ILE A 212 -6.24 -1.17 7.34
N THR A 213 -6.74 -0.38 8.29
CA THR A 213 -6.72 1.08 8.25
C THR A 213 -5.29 1.62 8.39
N GLU A 214 -4.48 1.03 9.29
CA GLU A 214 -3.06 1.35 9.40
C GLU A 214 -2.29 1.06 8.11
N ARG A 215 -2.61 -0.04 7.42
CA ARG A 215 -2.01 -0.39 6.14
C ARG A 215 -2.36 0.61 5.05
N PHE A 216 -3.59 1.11 5.02
CA PHE A 216 -4.01 2.16 4.10
C PHE A 216 -3.17 3.43 4.31
N PHE A 217 -3.05 3.93 5.54
CA PHE A 217 -2.24 5.12 5.82
C PHE A 217 -0.75 4.91 5.52
N ARG A 218 -0.24 3.73 5.79
CA ARG A 218 1.13 3.39 5.40
C ARG A 218 1.31 3.47 3.88
N ASN A 219 0.37 2.91 3.12
CA ASN A 219 0.42 2.97 1.67
C ASN A 219 0.33 4.42 1.17
N LEU A 220 -0.61 5.22 1.67
CA LEU A 220 -0.73 6.64 1.33
C LEU A 220 0.59 7.40 1.57
N LYS A 221 1.22 7.19 2.72
CA LYS A 221 2.51 7.85 3.02
C LYS A 221 3.62 7.39 2.09
N GLN A 222 3.73 6.10 1.84
CA GLN A 222 4.82 5.51 1.05
C GLN A 222 4.68 5.70 -0.45
N GLU A 223 3.47 5.63 -0.93
CA GLU A 223 3.14 5.59 -2.34
C GLU A 223 2.76 6.98 -2.88
N CYS A 224 2.56 7.98 -1.97
CA CYS A 224 2.20 9.34 -2.32
C CYS A 224 3.04 10.35 -1.52
N LEU A 225 2.76 10.58 -0.23
CA LEU A 225 3.29 11.74 0.50
C LEU A 225 4.82 11.78 0.61
N TYR A 226 5.52 10.64 0.61
CA TYR A 226 6.99 10.60 0.68
C TYR A 226 7.68 10.63 -0.68
N LEU A 227 6.92 10.62 -1.77
CA LEU A 227 7.44 10.65 -3.13
C LEU A 227 7.40 12.05 -3.77
N TYR A 228 6.64 12.96 -3.17
CA TYR A 228 6.43 14.30 -3.71
C TYR A 228 6.75 15.36 -2.66
N ASP A 229 7.38 16.43 -3.10
CA ASP A 229 7.50 17.65 -2.34
C ASP A 229 6.21 18.47 -2.50
N TYR A 230 5.75 19.08 -1.41
CA TYR A 230 4.57 19.93 -1.40
C TYR A 230 4.77 21.07 -0.40
N GLU A 231 4.35 22.27 -0.76
CA GLU A 231 4.52 23.47 0.03
C GLU A 231 3.17 24.02 0.55
N SER A 232 2.08 23.71 -0.11
CA SER A 232 0.75 24.24 0.19
C SER A 232 -0.28 23.16 0.54
N VAL A 233 -1.29 23.57 1.29
CA VAL A 233 -2.45 22.70 1.64
C VAL A 233 -3.24 22.28 0.40
N SER A 234 -3.31 23.14 -0.61
CA SER A 234 -3.99 22.85 -1.89
C SER A 234 -3.29 21.73 -2.64
N GLU A 235 -1.95 21.76 -2.70
CA GLU A 235 -1.15 20.71 -3.35
C GLU A 235 -1.33 19.37 -2.64
N VAL A 236 -1.23 19.35 -1.30
CA VAL A 236 -1.46 18.13 -0.50
C VAL A 236 -2.86 17.58 -0.73
N LYS A 237 -3.86 18.43 -0.81
CA LYS A 237 -5.24 18.01 -1.08
C LYS A 237 -5.34 17.32 -2.45
N VAL A 238 -4.80 17.93 -3.48
CA VAL A 238 -4.80 17.36 -4.85
C VAL A 238 -4.04 16.03 -4.88
N LEU A 239 -2.87 15.95 -4.24
CA LEU A 239 -2.08 14.72 -4.16
C LEU A 239 -2.87 13.59 -3.49
N ILE A 240 -3.52 13.88 -2.36
CA ILE A 240 -4.33 12.87 -1.64
C ILE A 240 -5.54 12.46 -2.48
N ASP A 241 -6.23 13.41 -3.12
CA ASP A 241 -7.40 13.12 -3.94
C ASP A 241 -7.03 12.22 -5.13
N ASN A 242 -5.94 12.53 -5.83
CA ASN A 242 -5.42 11.70 -6.92
C ASN A 242 -4.98 10.32 -6.43
N TYR A 243 -4.29 10.26 -5.30
CA TYR A 243 -3.87 8.97 -4.74
C TYR A 243 -5.05 8.08 -4.35
N ILE A 244 -6.10 8.64 -3.74
CA ILE A 244 -7.26 7.86 -3.32
C ILE A 244 -8.05 7.36 -4.53
N ASN A 245 -8.16 8.16 -5.59
CA ASN A 245 -8.72 7.70 -6.86
C ASN A 245 -7.90 6.52 -7.42
N PHE A 246 -6.58 6.68 -7.54
CA PHE A 246 -5.68 5.60 -7.94
C PHE A 246 -5.80 4.37 -7.02
N TYR A 247 -5.82 4.57 -5.69
CA TYR A 247 -5.93 3.50 -4.71
C TYR A 247 -7.20 2.68 -4.89
N ASN A 248 -8.34 3.33 -5.13
CA ASN A 248 -9.62 2.67 -5.28
C ASN A 248 -9.78 2.01 -6.66
N SER A 249 -9.39 2.67 -7.75
CA SER A 249 -9.75 2.27 -9.12
C SER A 249 -8.63 1.57 -9.91
N GLU A 250 -7.35 1.79 -9.56
CA GLU A 250 -6.23 1.24 -10.34
C GLU A 250 -5.27 0.36 -9.52
N ARG A 251 -5.17 0.61 -8.21
CA ARG A 251 -4.18 -0.06 -7.36
C ARG A 251 -4.54 -1.51 -7.11
N LEU A 252 -3.66 -2.44 -7.53
CA LEU A 252 -3.84 -3.87 -7.31
C LEU A 252 -3.59 -4.26 -5.85
N HIS A 253 -4.52 -4.98 -5.23
CA HIS A 253 -4.43 -5.46 -3.85
C HIS A 253 -4.20 -6.97 -3.78
N GLN A 254 -3.09 -7.40 -3.17
CA GLN A 254 -2.81 -8.84 -3.04
C GLN A 254 -3.85 -9.56 -2.17
N SER A 255 -4.40 -8.89 -1.14
CA SER A 255 -5.44 -9.45 -0.27
C SER A 255 -6.82 -9.54 -0.94
N LEU A 256 -6.99 -8.97 -2.11
CA LEU A 256 -8.18 -9.02 -2.95
C LEU A 256 -7.87 -9.76 -4.27
N ASP A 257 -7.02 -10.77 -4.24
CA ASP A 257 -6.58 -11.52 -5.42
C ASP A 257 -6.16 -10.63 -6.61
N TYR A 258 -5.55 -9.48 -6.28
CA TYR A 258 -5.13 -8.44 -7.22
C TYR A 258 -6.27 -7.74 -7.96
N PHE A 259 -7.49 -7.77 -7.41
CA PHE A 259 -8.55 -6.83 -7.80
C PHE A 259 -8.32 -5.47 -7.15
N THR A 260 -8.92 -4.44 -7.74
CA THR A 260 -8.99 -3.12 -7.14
C THR A 260 -10.13 -3.04 -6.12
N PRO A 261 -10.09 -2.12 -5.15
CA PRO A 261 -11.20 -1.90 -4.24
C PRO A 261 -12.53 -1.62 -4.92
N ASP A 262 -12.53 -0.86 -6.03
CA ASP A 262 -13.75 -0.55 -6.79
C ASP A 262 -14.34 -1.79 -7.48
N GLU A 263 -13.49 -2.68 -8.02
CA GLU A 263 -13.95 -3.95 -8.62
C GLU A 263 -14.68 -4.82 -7.59
N ILE A 264 -14.13 -4.94 -6.36
CA ILE A 264 -14.77 -5.72 -5.29
C ILE A 264 -16.04 -5.02 -4.78
N TYR A 265 -15.98 -3.69 -4.56
CA TYR A 265 -17.12 -2.95 -4.03
C TYR A 265 -18.33 -2.94 -4.99
N ALA A 266 -18.08 -2.94 -6.31
CA ALA A 266 -19.12 -2.99 -7.33
C ALA A 266 -19.70 -4.39 -7.52
N SER A 267 -18.95 -5.47 -7.31
CA SER A 267 -19.40 -6.84 -7.54
C SER A 267 -20.54 -7.30 -6.61
N GLU A 268 -20.75 -6.63 -5.49
CA GLU A 268 -21.84 -6.92 -4.53
C GLU A 268 -23.03 -5.94 -4.65
N ALA A 269 -22.98 -4.99 -5.56
CA ALA A 269 -24.06 -4.02 -5.76
C ALA A 269 -25.10 -4.47 -6.80
N VAL A 270 -25.02 -5.74 -7.26
CA VAL A 270 -25.94 -6.34 -8.26
C VAL A 270 -26.89 -7.33 -7.62
#